data_4ef6fd73c04969a6b9ab7f06f0589bc7
#
_entry.id   4ef6fd73c04969a6b9ab7f06f0589bc7
#
_cell.length_a   1.000
_cell.length_b   1.000
_cell.length_c   1.000
_cell.angle_alpha   90.00
_cell.angle_beta   90.00
_cell.angle_gamma   90.00
#
_symmetry.space_group_name_H-M   'P 1'
#
loop_
_entity.id
_entity.type
_entity.pdbx_description
1 polymer ?
#
loop_
_entity_poly.entity_id
_entity_poly.type
_entity_poly.pdbx_seq_one_letter_code
_entity_poly.pdbx_strand_id
1 'polypeptide(L)'
;MNAVLMADIKGSRKMDDFKRGRIQQQLYHSVNYLSKLFSGSLVADVVFSAGDEIQGMFSSVASAFLYYRALSHLLGSTTLHAGIGTGDWETRIPNGPSTVQDGTCYHKARAAINQAKKSRCYQLVIEDKDSFTQTVAAAYSTALSVSRTKRQVDFARSVDLVFPLILEMPSISRRELDSSYYELHDCLQKLLEKEGCKYLPLAERAPDPVILEEVISYKELESRMRGVTYQMERFGVGRRQSLDRLMAESAILVERNAAAFFVFGEIRGGEWGWR
;
A
#
# COMPACT_ATOMS: atom_id res chain seq x y z
N MET A 1 9.01 -14.28 9.46
CA MET A 1 10.08 -13.34 9.90
C MET A 1 9.47 -11.95 9.88
N ASN A 2 9.53 -11.20 10.99
CA ASN A 2 8.91 -9.89 11.08
C ASN A 2 9.64 -8.86 10.20
N ALA A 3 8.88 -7.93 9.63
CA ALA A 3 9.37 -6.85 8.79
C ALA A 3 8.90 -5.50 9.31
N VAL A 4 9.81 -4.55 9.48
CA VAL A 4 9.50 -3.17 9.85
C VAL A 4 9.44 -2.33 8.59
N LEU A 5 8.35 -1.59 8.41
CA LEU A 5 8.20 -0.56 7.39
C LEU A 5 8.39 0.81 8.04
N MET A 6 9.23 1.63 7.42
CA MET A 6 9.32 3.07 7.67
C MET A 6 9.05 3.81 6.36
N ALA A 7 8.20 4.83 6.39
CA ALA A 7 7.90 5.64 5.19
C ALA A 7 7.78 7.12 5.55
N ASP A 8 8.17 8.00 4.61
CA ASP A 8 8.25 9.44 4.79
C ASP A 8 7.89 10.17 3.49
N ILE A 9 7.20 11.29 3.59
CA ILE A 9 6.76 12.07 2.44
C ILE A 9 7.96 12.84 1.84
N LYS A 10 8.20 12.60 0.54
CA LYS A 10 9.27 13.27 -0.17
C LYS A 10 9.04 14.79 -0.22
N GLY A 11 9.99 15.53 0.35
CA GLY A 11 10.02 16.99 0.23
C GLY A 11 8.95 17.73 1.05
N SER A 12 8.34 17.10 2.06
CA SER A 12 7.31 17.69 2.93
C SER A 12 7.72 19.03 3.53
N ARG A 13 8.99 19.18 3.93
CA ARG A 13 9.54 20.43 4.49
C ARG A 13 9.58 21.61 3.51
N LYS A 14 9.48 21.34 2.20
CA LYS A 14 9.48 22.37 1.14
C LYS A 14 8.07 22.74 0.68
N MET A 15 7.05 22.07 1.18
CA MET A 15 5.66 22.34 0.87
C MET A 15 5.16 23.54 1.68
N ASP A 16 4.25 24.31 1.07
CA ASP A 16 3.49 25.31 1.81
C ASP A 16 2.60 24.63 2.86
N ASP A 17 2.20 25.41 3.89
CA ASP A 17 1.46 24.86 5.04
C ASP A 17 0.09 24.29 4.66
N PHE A 18 -0.58 24.90 3.68
CA PHE A 18 -1.89 24.42 3.22
C PHE A 18 -1.78 23.05 2.54
N LYS A 19 -0.82 22.90 1.61
CA LYS A 19 -0.56 21.63 0.93
C LYS A 19 -0.11 20.55 1.92
N ARG A 20 0.80 20.91 2.83
CA ARG A 20 1.27 20.01 3.89
C ARG A 20 0.12 19.53 4.75
N GLY A 21 -0.75 20.42 5.24
CA GLY A 21 -1.91 20.06 6.07
C GLY A 21 -2.86 19.10 5.36
N ARG A 22 -3.14 19.33 4.07
CA ARG A 22 -3.97 18.42 3.25
C ARG A 22 -3.37 17.02 3.13
N ILE A 23 -2.07 16.95 2.83
CA ILE A 23 -1.39 15.65 2.68
C ILE A 23 -1.32 14.92 4.03
N GLN A 24 -1.10 15.63 5.14
CA GLN A 24 -1.12 15.03 6.48
C GLN A 24 -2.49 14.46 6.84
N GLN A 25 -3.58 15.18 6.53
CA GLN A 25 -4.94 14.64 6.72
C GLN A 25 -5.17 13.38 5.89
N GLN A 26 -4.79 13.41 4.61
CA GLN A 26 -4.91 12.25 3.73
C GLN A 26 -4.08 11.07 4.24
N LEU A 27 -2.84 11.31 4.65
CA LEU A 27 -1.95 10.30 5.24
C LEU A 27 -2.58 9.70 6.51
N TYR A 28 -3.10 10.53 7.42
CA TYR A 28 -3.72 10.08 8.66
C TYR A 28 -4.89 9.12 8.41
N HIS A 29 -5.86 9.52 7.58
CA HIS A 29 -7.01 8.67 7.28
C HIS A 29 -6.64 7.43 6.46
N SER A 30 -5.64 7.53 5.57
CA SER A 30 -5.11 6.38 4.83
C SER A 30 -4.45 5.37 5.76
N VAL A 31 -3.62 5.82 6.71
CA VAL A 31 -2.97 4.96 7.71
C VAL A 31 -4.02 4.29 8.59
N ASN A 32 -5.03 5.04 9.07
CA ASN A 32 -6.10 4.49 9.90
C ASN A 32 -6.88 3.38 9.18
N TYR A 33 -7.30 3.61 7.94
CA TYR A 33 -7.99 2.60 7.13
C TYR A 33 -7.10 1.39 6.83
N LEU A 34 -5.88 1.62 6.36
CA LEU A 34 -4.97 0.53 6.01
C LEU A 34 -4.55 -0.29 7.23
N SER A 35 -4.38 0.31 8.41
CA SER A 35 -4.11 -0.45 9.64
C SER A 35 -5.26 -1.39 10.00
N LYS A 36 -6.50 -1.00 9.72
CA LYS A 36 -7.66 -1.88 9.86
C LYS A 36 -7.70 -2.97 8.78
N LEU A 37 -7.47 -2.60 7.53
CA LEU A 37 -7.46 -3.53 6.40
C LEU A 37 -6.35 -4.59 6.53
N PHE A 38 -5.18 -4.22 7.04
CA PHE A 38 -4.01 -5.10 7.21
C PHE A 38 -3.87 -5.68 8.63
N SER A 39 -4.91 -5.57 9.46
CA SER A 39 -4.84 -5.99 10.87
C SER A 39 -4.49 -7.47 11.07
N GLY A 40 -4.74 -8.35 10.11
CA GLY A 40 -4.30 -9.75 10.14
C GLY A 40 -2.78 -9.91 10.03
N SER A 41 -2.11 -8.96 9.36
CA SER A 41 -0.67 -8.99 9.10
C SER A 41 0.14 -8.02 9.99
N LEU A 42 -0.51 -7.20 10.82
CA LEU A 42 0.17 -6.27 11.71
C LEU A 42 0.63 -6.97 13.00
N VAL A 43 1.90 -6.79 13.33
CA VAL A 43 2.53 -7.24 14.60
C VAL A 43 2.62 -6.08 15.59
N ALA A 44 2.92 -4.87 15.11
CA ALA A 44 2.79 -3.63 15.86
C ALA A 44 2.21 -2.55 14.94
N ASP A 45 1.26 -1.78 15.47
CA ASP A 45 0.49 -0.80 14.72
C ASP A 45 1.37 0.20 13.95
N VAL A 46 0.88 0.60 12.77
CA VAL A 46 1.50 1.69 12.02
C VAL A 46 1.14 3.01 12.70
N VAL A 47 2.15 3.71 13.15
CA VAL A 47 2.02 4.98 13.87
C VAL A 47 2.92 6.05 13.28
N PHE A 48 2.59 7.31 13.56
CA PHE A 48 3.45 8.45 13.24
C PHE A 48 4.64 8.45 14.21
N SER A 49 5.87 8.48 13.67
CA SER A 49 7.10 8.53 14.46
C SER A 49 7.64 9.95 14.59
N ALA A 50 7.58 10.74 13.51
CA ALA A 50 7.99 12.15 13.52
C ALA A 50 7.35 12.90 12.33
N GLY A 51 6.40 13.80 12.62
CA GLY A 51 5.77 14.64 11.60
C GLY A 51 4.98 13.85 10.57
N ASP A 52 5.56 13.63 9.41
CA ASP A 52 4.99 12.87 8.28
C ASP A 52 5.67 11.51 8.06
N GLU A 53 6.57 11.11 8.95
CA GLU A 53 7.15 9.77 8.95
C GLU A 53 6.25 8.81 9.73
N ILE A 54 6.00 7.65 9.14
CA ILE A 54 5.26 6.55 9.75
C ILE A 54 6.15 5.32 9.90
N GLN A 55 5.84 4.49 10.90
CA GLN A 55 6.49 3.20 11.07
C GLN A 55 5.52 2.16 11.64
N GLY A 56 5.68 0.89 11.22
CA GLY A 56 4.90 -0.25 11.68
C GLY A 56 5.64 -1.55 11.50
N MET A 57 5.22 -2.59 12.22
CA MET A 57 5.78 -3.94 12.11
C MET A 57 4.74 -4.89 11.55
N PHE A 58 5.15 -5.71 10.60
CA PHE A 58 4.34 -6.68 9.87
C PHE A 58 4.86 -8.10 10.05
N SER A 59 4.00 -9.08 9.85
CA SER A 59 4.31 -10.51 9.89
C SER A 59 5.33 -10.93 8.81
N SER A 60 5.43 -10.17 7.71
CA SER A 60 6.32 -10.48 6.57
C SER A 60 6.70 -9.26 5.75
N VAL A 61 7.75 -9.40 4.92
CA VAL A 61 8.13 -8.41 3.89
C VAL A 61 7.00 -8.20 2.89
N ALA A 62 6.30 -9.27 2.51
CA ALA A 62 5.17 -9.24 1.59
C ALA A 62 4.05 -8.32 2.08
N SER A 63 3.65 -8.46 3.36
CA SER A 63 2.60 -7.62 3.95
C SER A 63 3.03 -6.15 4.06
N ALA A 64 4.28 -5.90 4.48
CA ALA A 64 4.84 -4.55 4.56
C ALA A 64 4.90 -3.87 3.17
N PHE A 65 5.26 -4.62 2.13
CA PHE A 65 5.27 -4.15 0.75
C PHE A 65 3.86 -3.81 0.24
N LEU A 66 2.88 -4.70 0.44
CA LEU A 66 1.49 -4.45 0.04
C LEU A 66 0.90 -3.22 0.75
N TYR A 67 1.21 -3.04 2.03
CA TYR A 67 0.81 -1.86 2.79
C TYR A 67 1.41 -0.58 2.18
N TYR A 68 2.72 -0.57 1.94
CA TYR A 68 3.41 0.56 1.29
C TYR A 68 2.79 0.88 -0.08
N ARG A 69 2.55 -0.15 -0.90
CA ARG A 69 1.94 -0.01 -2.21
C ARG A 69 0.55 0.63 -2.14
N ALA A 70 -0.32 0.10 -1.28
CA ALA A 70 -1.67 0.63 -1.08
C ALA A 70 -1.63 2.08 -0.59
N LEU A 71 -0.77 2.39 0.39
CA LEU A 71 -0.59 3.74 0.89
C LEU A 71 -0.11 4.71 -0.20
N SER A 72 0.85 4.29 -1.03
CA SER A 72 1.34 5.09 -2.15
C SER A 72 0.22 5.43 -3.15
N HIS A 73 -0.65 4.48 -3.47
CA HIS A 73 -1.81 4.72 -4.33
C HIS A 73 -2.85 5.64 -3.69
N LEU A 74 -3.14 5.46 -2.41
CA LEU A 74 -4.07 6.33 -1.68
C LEU A 74 -3.59 7.78 -1.62
N LEU A 75 -2.29 8.01 -1.45
CA LEU A 75 -1.69 9.35 -1.48
C LEU A 75 -1.55 9.94 -2.88
N GLY A 76 -1.74 9.13 -3.91
CA GLY A 76 -1.80 9.56 -5.31
C GLY A 76 -0.49 10.11 -5.84
N SER A 77 -0.43 11.39 -6.21
CA SER A 77 0.78 12.02 -6.75
C SER A 77 1.84 12.36 -5.69
N THR A 78 1.53 12.14 -4.41
CA THR A 78 2.48 12.36 -3.32
C THR A 78 3.46 11.19 -3.24
N THR A 79 4.74 11.47 -3.46
CA THR A 79 5.78 10.45 -3.42
C THR A 79 6.19 10.12 -1.98
N LEU A 80 6.26 8.83 -1.66
CA LEU A 80 6.84 8.32 -0.42
C LEU A 80 8.25 7.77 -0.67
N HIS A 81 9.17 8.02 0.26
CA HIS A 81 10.35 7.21 0.42
C HIS A 81 10.09 6.19 1.52
N ALA A 82 10.47 4.94 1.30
CA ALA A 82 10.25 3.89 2.28
C ALA A 82 11.44 2.94 2.40
N GLY A 83 11.54 2.33 3.57
CA GLY A 83 12.48 1.24 3.86
C GLY A 83 11.77 0.12 4.57
N ILE A 84 12.03 -1.11 4.14
CA ILE A 84 11.60 -2.33 4.83
C ILE A 84 12.85 -3.03 5.34
N GLY A 85 12.88 -3.37 6.62
CA GLY A 85 13.98 -4.10 7.26
C GLY A 85 13.50 -5.35 7.96
N THR A 86 14.23 -6.45 7.82
CA THR A 86 13.97 -7.70 8.53
C THR A 86 15.10 -8.02 9.51
N GLY A 87 14.78 -8.71 10.58
CA GLY A 87 15.75 -9.06 11.61
C GLY A 87 15.09 -9.44 12.92
N ASP A 88 15.85 -9.40 13.97
CA ASP A 88 15.38 -9.71 15.31
C ASP A 88 14.57 -8.54 15.89
N TRP A 89 13.55 -8.91 16.64
CA TRP A 89 12.76 -8.00 17.46
C TRP A 89 13.24 -8.16 18.91
N GLU A 90 14.12 -7.29 19.34
CA GLU A 90 14.85 -7.41 20.61
C GLU A 90 14.06 -6.81 21.78
N THR A 91 13.61 -5.56 21.63
CA THR A 91 12.76 -4.88 22.63
C THR A 91 11.31 -5.09 22.30
N ARG A 92 10.63 -5.93 23.10
CA ARG A 92 9.22 -6.29 22.92
C ARG A 92 8.37 -5.71 24.03
N ILE A 93 7.74 -4.59 23.78
CA ILE A 93 6.77 -3.96 24.71
C ILE A 93 5.38 -4.43 24.31
N PRO A 94 4.72 -5.29 25.10
CA PRO A 94 3.39 -5.81 24.78
C PRO A 94 2.39 -4.67 24.57
N ASN A 95 1.60 -4.75 23.48
CA ASN A 95 0.62 -3.74 23.08
C ASN A 95 1.19 -2.31 22.91
N GLY A 96 2.50 -2.17 22.87
CA GLY A 96 3.16 -0.90 22.62
C GLY A 96 3.15 -0.57 21.12
N PRO A 97 3.06 0.73 20.77
CA PRO A 97 3.16 1.14 19.36
C PRO A 97 4.55 0.81 18.79
N SER A 98 4.65 0.78 17.46
CA SER A 98 5.91 0.46 16.79
C SER A 98 7.08 1.37 17.21
N THR A 99 6.81 2.59 17.65
CA THR A 99 7.83 3.59 18.07
C THR A 99 8.53 3.29 19.40
N VAL A 100 8.01 2.39 20.21
CA VAL A 100 8.64 1.97 21.49
C VAL A 100 9.26 0.59 21.39
N GLN A 101 9.17 -0.06 20.24
CA GLN A 101 9.82 -1.33 19.93
C GLN A 101 11.22 -1.06 19.37
N ASP A 102 12.12 -2.04 19.50
CA ASP A 102 13.48 -1.95 18.94
C ASP A 102 14.01 -3.32 18.52
N GLY A 103 15.04 -3.28 17.68
CA GLY A 103 15.72 -4.47 17.18
C GLY A 103 16.42 -4.25 15.84
N THR A 104 17.16 -5.28 15.40
CA THR A 104 17.89 -5.20 14.12
C THR A 104 16.97 -4.95 12.93
N CYS A 105 15.71 -5.40 12.97
CA CYS A 105 14.70 -5.08 11.95
C CYS A 105 14.43 -3.57 11.84
N TYR A 106 14.39 -2.85 12.96
CA TYR A 106 14.20 -1.38 12.99
C TYR A 106 15.43 -0.65 12.44
N HIS A 107 16.63 -1.08 12.86
CA HIS A 107 17.88 -0.50 12.36
C HIS A 107 18.04 -0.68 10.86
N LYS A 108 17.70 -1.85 10.32
CA LYS A 108 17.71 -2.12 8.87
C LYS A 108 16.67 -1.30 8.14
N ALA A 109 15.43 -1.19 8.64
CA ALA A 109 14.40 -0.34 8.04
C ALA A 109 14.84 1.13 7.99
N ARG A 110 15.52 1.62 9.05
CA ARG A 110 16.08 2.97 9.09
C ARG A 110 17.22 3.15 8.07
N ALA A 111 18.09 2.18 7.91
CA ALA A 111 19.13 2.19 6.88
C ALA A 111 18.51 2.20 5.48
N ALA A 112 17.52 1.34 5.23
CA ALA A 112 16.81 1.21 3.96
C ALA A 112 16.11 2.51 3.54
N ILE A 113 15.34 3.16 4.43
CA ILE A 113 14.68 4.44 4.09
C ILE A 113 15.70 5.55 3.83
N ASN A 114 16.82 5.58 4.55
CA ASN A 114 17.89 6.55 4.30
C ASN A 114 18.54 6.32 2.94
N GLN A 115 18.65 5.08 2.50
CA GLN A 115 19.13 4.73 1.17
C GLN A 115 18.10 5.14 0.09
N ALA A 116 16.81 4.88 0.30
CA ALA A 116 15.73 5.31 -0.59
C ALA A 116 15.71 6.84 -0.77
N LYS A 117 15.90 7.62 0.32
CA LYS A 117 15.98 9.10 0.28
C LYS A 117 17.14 9.62 -0.56
N LYS A 118 18.24 8.86 -0.68
CA LYS A 118 19.43 9.22 -1.48
C LYS A 118 19.34 8.69 -2.92
N SER A 119 18.51 7.70 -3.16
CA SER A 119 18.37 7.06 -4.47
C SER A 119 17.65 7.97 -5.48
N ARG A 120 18.05 7.90 -6.75
CA ARG A 120 17.31 8.47 -7.88
C ARG A 120 16.37 7.46 -8.54
N CYS A 121 16.59 6.17 -8.28
CA CYS A 121 15.92 5.06 -8.97
C CYS A 121 14.85 4.39 -8.10
N TYR A 122 15.06 4.32 -6.78
CA TYR A 122 14.21 3.56 -5.87
C TYR A 122 13.53 4.48 -4.86
N GLN A 123 12.21 4.35 -4.74
CA GLN A 123 11.42 4.98 -3.69
C GLN A 123 11.29 4.08 -2.47
N LEU A 124 11.41 2.76 -2.66
CA LEU A 124 11.41 1.73 -1.65
C LEU A 124 12.72 0.95 -1.73
N VAL A 125 13.35 0.71 -0.58
CA VAL A 125 14.50 -0.19 -0.41
C VAL A 125 14.15 -1.25 0.63
N ILE A 126 14.55 -2.49 0.38
CA ILE A 126 14.35 -3.63 1.28
C ILE A 126 15.71 -4.13 1.76
N GLU A 127 15.92 -4.17 3.07
CA GLU A 127 17.13 -4.70 3.72
C GLU A 127 16.83 -6.04 4.37
N ASP A 128 17.05 -7.11 3.60
CA ASP A 128 16.91 -8.52 3.98
C ASP A 128 18.07 -9.34 3.41
N LYS A 129 18.00 -10.67 3.48
CA LYS A 129 19.04 -11.59 2.94
C LYS A 129 19.20 -11.44 1.43
N ASP A 130 18.08 -11.27 0.70
CA ASP A 130 18.03 -11.10 -0.76
C ASP A 130 17.69 -9.66 -1.16
N SER A 131 18.20 -8.68 -0.40
CA SER A 131 17.80 -7.26 -0.46
C SER A 131 17.82 -6.67 -1.87
N PHE A 132 18.80 -7.03 -2.71
CA PHE A 132 18.90 -6.51 -4.08
C PHE A 132 17.75 -7.00 -4.95
N THR A 133 17.51 -8.32 -4.99
CA THR A 133 16.45 -8.93 -5.81
C THR A 133 15.07 -8.45 -5.37
N GLN A 134 14.82 -8.42 -4.06
CA GLN A 134 13.57 -7.93 -3.48
C GLN A 134 13.35 -6.44 -3.78
N THR A 135 14.37 -5.60 -3.62
CA THR A 135 14.28 -4.17 -3.94
C THR A 135 13.98 -3.95 -5.42
N VAL A 136 14.64 -4.68 -6.33
CA VAL A 136 14.40 -4.56 -7.77
C VAL A 136 12.99 -5.02 -8.15
N ALA A 137 12.53 -6.15 -7.60
CA ALA A 137 11.19 -6.68 -7.87
C ALA A 137 10.09 -5.73 -7.35
N ALA A 138 10.25 -5.21 -6.12
CA ALA A 138 9.33 -4.21 -5.57
C ALA A 138 9.38 -2.89 -6.36
N ALA A 139 10.57 -2.45 -6.77
CA ALA A 139 10.76 -1.25 -7.58
C ALA A 139 10.10 -1.37 -8.96
N TYR A 140 10.11 -2.55 -9.57
CA TYR A 140 9.42 -2.78 -10.85
C TYR A 140 7.91 -2.52 -10.74
N SER A 141 7.25 -3.06 -9.70
CA SER A 141 5.84 -2.78 -9.45
C SER A 141 5.58 -1.27 -9.25
N THR A 142 6.40 -0.61 -8.43
CA THR A 142 6.23 0.83 -8.13
C THR A 142 6.63 1.74 -9.31
N ALA A 143 7.61 1.36 -10.13
CA ALA A 143 8.05 2.14 -11.30
C ALA A 143 6.94 2.31 -12.34
N LEU A 144 6.07 1.32 -12.51
CA LEU A 144 4.91 1.40 -13.40
C LEU A 144 3.93 2.53 -13.00
N SER A 145 3.95 2.96 -11.74
CA SER A 145 3.10 4.06 -11.25
C SER A 145 3.70 5.45 -11.50
N VAL A 146 5.02 5.57 -11.65
CA VAL A 146 5.73 6.86 -11.72
C VAL A 146 5.41 7.66 -12.98
N SER A 147 5.12 6.98 -14.09
CA SER A 147 4.81 7.61 -15.38
C SER A 147 3.32 7.94 -15.57
N ARG A 148 2.47 7.67 -14.59
CA ARG A 148 1.03 7.87 -14.69
C ARG A 148 0.66 9.35 -14.74
N THR A 149 -0.24 9.71 -15.64
CA THR A 149 -0.91 11.01 -15.62
C THR A 149 -1.79 11.17 -14.38
N LYS A 150 -2.14 12.41 -14.01
CA LYS A 150 -3.06 12.65 -12.86
C LYS A 150 -4.33 11.80 -12.94
N ARG A 151 -4.95 11.72 -14.13
CA ARG A 151 -6.14 10.88 -14.35
C ARG A 151 -5.90 9.40 -14.05
N GLN A 152 -4.76 8.86 -14.47
CA GLN A 152 -4.39 7.47 -14.22
C GLN A 152 -4.04 7.22 -12.75
N VAL A 153 -3.44 8.20 -12.07
CA VAL A 153 -3.18 8.16 -10.62
C VAL A 153 -4.50 8.11 -9.84
N ASP A 154 -5.45 8.99 -10.17
CA ASP A 154 -6.77 9.02 -9.52
C ASP A 154 -7.53 7.72 -9.76
N PHE A 155 -7.41 7.15 -10.97
CA PHE A 155 -8.00 5.86 -11.30
C PHE A 155 -7.34 4.69 -10.53
N ALA A 156 -6.01 4.66 -10.40
CA ALA A 156 -5.29 3.64 -9.63
C ALA A 156 -5.69 3.66 -8.16
N ARG A 157 -5.84 4.86 -7.58
CA ARG A 157 -6.39 5.04 -6.22
C ARG A 157 -7.77 4.40 -6.09
N SER A 158 -8.65 4.66 -7.03
CA SER A 158 -10.01 4.11 -7.02
C SER A 158 -10.02 2.60 -7.15
N VAL A 159 -9.11 2.01 -7.95
CA VAL A 159 -8.97 0.56 -8.04
C VAL A 159 -8.58 -0.04 -6.69
N ASP A 160 -7.63 0.54 -5.98
CA ASP A 160 -7.24 0.02 -4.66
C ASP A 160 -8.28 0.30 -3.56
N LEU A 161 -9.11 1.35 -3.70
CA LEU A 161 -10.24 1.57 -2.81
C LEU A 161 -11.37 0.56 -3.01
N VAL A 162 -11.62 0.11 -4.25
CA VAL A 162 -12.71 -0.82 -4.58
C VAL A 162 -12.25 -2.29 -4.57
N PHE A 163 -10.95 -2.52 -4.78
CA PHE A 163 -10.38 -3.85 -5.00
C PHE A 163 -8.99 -3.99 -4.36
N PRO A 164 -8.88 -3.77 -3.03
CA PRO A 164 -7.60 -3.78 -2.35
C PRO A 164 -6.93 -5.15 -2.40
N LEU A 165 -5.59 -5.18 -2.47
CA LEU A 165 -4.76 -6.38 -2.36
C LEU A 165 -4.18 -6.46 -0.96
N ILE A 166 -4.41 -7.57 -0.27
CA ILE A 166 -3.82 -7.87 1.05
C ILE A 166 -3.28 -9.30 1.07
N LEU A 167 -2.44 -9.60 2.04
CA LEU A 167 -1.91 -10.96 2.20
C LEU A 167 -2.89 -11.83 2.99
N GLU A 168 -3.29 -11.41 4.16
CA GLU A 168 -4.06 -12.14 5.15
C GLU A 168 -5.38 -11.44 5.46
N MET A 169 -6.40 -12.19 5.87
CA MET A 169 -7.69 -11.62 6.29
C MET A 169 -7.53 -10.61 7.43
N PRO A 170 -8.28 -9.48 7.40
CA PRO A 170 -8.34 -8.58 8.55
C PRO A 170 -8.83 -9.29 9.82
N SER A 171 -8.17 -9.04 10.94
CA SER A 171 -8.51 -9.61 12.26
C SER A 171 -9.52 -8.78 13.06
N ILE A 172 -10.06 -7.71 12.46
CA ILE A 172 -11.03 -6.80 13.08
C ILE A 172 -12.46 -7.07 12.62
N SER A 173 -13.43 -6.46 13.28
CA SER A 173 -14.83 -6.55 12.87
C SER A 173 -15.10 -5.77 11.57
N ARG A 174 -16.07 -6.23 10.80
CA ARG A 174 -16.51 -5.54 9.57
C ARG A 174 -16.92 -4.09 9.87
N ARG A 175 -17.59 -3.84 11.01
CA ARG A 175 -18.03 -2.50 11.41
C ARG A 175 -16.85 -1.52 11.59
N GLU A 176 -15.75 -1.98 12.18
CA GLU A 176 -14.55 -1.15 12.36
C GLU A 176 -13.89 -0.83 11.02
N LEU A 177 -13.85 -1.81 10.11
CA LEU A 177 -13.32 -1.61 8.76
C LEU A 177 -14.18 -0.61 7.98
N ASP A 178 -15.50 -0.77 7.99
CA ASP A 178 -16.44 0.14 7.33
C ASP A 178 -16.33 1.57 7.89
N SER A 179 -16.23 1.73 9.20
CA SER A 179 -16.05 3.06 9.82
C SER A 179 -14.80 3.77 9.32
N SER A 180 -13.67 3.09 9.32
CA SER A 180 -12.40 3.68 8.86
C SER A 180 -12.40 3.95 7.35
N TYR A 181 -13.09 3.13 6.56
CA TYR A 181 -13.29 3.37 5.13
C TYR A 181 -14.12 4.63 4.87
N TYR A 182 -15.21 4.84 5.61
CA TYR A 182 -16.03 6.05 5.48
C TYR A 182 -15.27 7.32 5.85
N GLU A 183 -14.45 7.27 6.91
CA GLU A 183 -13.61 8.40 7.29
C GLU A 183 -12.58 8.75 6.21
N LEU A 184 -11.91 7.74 5.63
CA LEU A 184 -11.00 7.94 4.51
C LEU A 184 -11.73 8.48 3.29
N HIS A 185 -12.88 7.89 2.95
CA HIS A 185 -13.67 8.31 1.79
C HIS A 185 -14.12 9.77 1.90
N ASP A 186 -14.66 10.18 3.06
CA ASP A 186 -15.07 11.56 3.33
C ASP A 186 -13.88 12.53 3.20
N CYS A 187 -12.73 12.16 3.74
CA CYS A 187 -11.49 12.93 3.58
C CYS A 187 -11.10 13.07 2.11
N LEU A 188 -11.07 11.97 1.36
CA LEU A 188 -10.72 11.96 -0.06
C LEU A 188 -11.74 12.76 -0.89
N GLN A 189 -13.03 12.65 -0.60
CA GLN A 189 -14.07 13.42 -1.27
C GLN A 189 -13.83 14.92 -1.11
N LYS A 190 -13.63 15.39 0.11
CA LYS A 190 -13.36 16.83 0.39
C LYS A 190 -12.08 17.35 -0.27
N LEU A 191 -11.05 16.50 -0.36
CA LEU A 191 -9.77 16.88 -0.96
C LEU A 191 -9.77 16.84 -2.47
N LEU A 192 -10.37 15.80 -3.06
CA LEU A 192 -10.26 15.50 -4.49
C LEU A 192 -11.37 16.14 -5.34
N GLU A 193 -12.55 16.43 -4.80
CA GLU A 193 -13.58 17.18 -5.50
C GLU A 193 -13.06 18.54 -5.98
N LYS A 194 -12.32 19.24 -5.11
CA LYS A 194 -11.67 20.52 -5.46
C LYS A 194 -10.62 20.40 -6.56
N GLU A 195 -10.08 19.19 -6.77
CA GLU A 195 -9.12 18.89 -7.81
C GLU A 195 -9.74 18.33 -9.09
N GLY A 196 -11.07 18.18 -9.11
CA GLY A 196 -11.81 17.65 -10.26
C GLY A 196 -11.63 16.13 -10.46
N CYS A 197 -11.33 15.37 -9.42
CA CYS A 197 -11.28 13.92 -9.48
C CYS A 197 -12.69 13.35 -9.76
N LYS A 198 -12.80 12.49 -10.78
CA LYS A 198 -14.08 11.89 -11.22
C LYS A 198 -14.19 10.40 -10.90
N TYR A 199 -13.17 9.83 -10.26
CA TYR A 199 -13.03 8.37 -10.08
C TYR A 199 -13.15 7.94 -8.62
N LEU A 200 -13.75 8.76 -7.75
CA LEU A 200 -13.97 8.33 -6.37
C LEU A 200 -15.19 7.38 -6.33
N PRO A 201 -15.05 6.17 -5.73
CA PRO A 201 -16.17 5.23 -5.60
C PRO A 201 -17.23 5.76 -4.62
N LEU A 202 -18.44 5.22 -4.70
CA LEU A 202 -19.48 5.48 -3.70
C LEU A 202 -19.11 4.82 -2.36
N ALA A 203 -19.35 5.52 -1.26
CA ALA A 203 -19.07 5.02 0.09
C ALA A 203 -20.27 4.24 0.66
N GLU A 204 -20.58 3.07 0.08
CA GLU A 204 -21.66 2.24 0.63
C GLU A 204 -21.19 1.34 1.78
N ARG A 205 -20.00 0.76 1.62
CA ARG A 205 -19.29 -0.06 2.61
C ARG A 205 -17.84 -0.25 2.17
N ALA A 206 -16.95 -0.68 3.07
CA ALA A 206 -15.62 -1.08 2.68
C ALA A 206 -15.70 -2.29 1.73
N PRO A 207 -15.01 -2.27 0.59
CA PRO A 207 -15.01 -3.40 -0.34
C PRO A 207 -14.33 -4.63 0.24
N ASP A 208 -14.68 -5.81 -0.28
CA ASP A 208 -14.01 -7.04 0.08
C ASP A 208 -12.63 -7.10 -0.61
N PRO A 209 -11.54 -7.35 0.13
CA PRO A 209 -10.20 -7.38 -0.43
C PRO A 209 -9.93 -8.66 -1.24
N VAL A 210 -8.94 -8.62 -2.12
CA VAL A 210 -8.32 -9.81 -2.70
C VAL A 210 -7.25 -10.31 -1.75
N ILE A 211 -7.45 -11.51 -1.20
CA ILE A 211 -6.55 -12.12 -0.23
C ILE A 211 -5.60 -13.05 -0.97
N LEU A 212 -4.31 -12.69 -0.96
CA LEU A 212 -3.31 -13.41 -1.75
C LEU A 212 -2.87 -14.73 -1.13
N GLU A 213 -2.93 -14.88 0.20
CA GLU A 213 -2.64 -16.16 0.86
C GLU A 213 -3.58 -17.28 0.41
N GLU A 214 -4.82 -16.97 0.07
CA GLU A 214 -5.81 -17.93 -0.42
C GLU A 214 -5.59 -18.31 -1.88
N VAL A 215 -4.76 -17.59 -2.64
CA VAL A 215 -4.53 -17.84 -4.06
C VAL A 215 -3.50 -18.95 -4.24
N ILE A 216 -3.93 -20.07 -4.82
CA ILE A 216 -3.08 -21.28 -4.98
C ILE A 216 -2.53 -21.47 -6.40
N SER A 217 -3.02 -20.71 -7.39
CA SER A 217 -2.58 -20.83 -8.77
C SER A 217 -2.68 -19.51 -9.54
N TYR A 218 -1.92 -19.42 -10.65
CA TYR A 218 -1.99 -18.26 -11.55
C TYR A 218 -3.40 -18.05 -12.14
N LYS A 219 -4.09 -19.15 -12.49
CA LYS A 219 -5.48 -19.09 -13.03
C LYS A 219 -6.43 -18.49 -11.99
N GLU A 220 -6.25 -18.82 -10.73
CA GLU A 220 -7.06 -18.27 -9.65
C GLU A 220 -6.75 -16.77 -9.44
N LEU A 221 -5.47 -16.39 -9.44
CA LEU A 221 -5.08 -14.99 -9.39
C LEU A 221 -5.72 -14.20 -10.54
N GLU A 222 -5.58 -14.69 -11.76
CA GLU A 222 -6.20 -14.08 -12.94
C GLU A 222 -7.72 -13.98 -12.79
N SER A 223 -8.37 -15.03 -12.30
CA SER A 223 -9.82 -15.04 -12.04
C SER A 223 -10.21 -13.98 -11.01
N ARG A 224 -9.47 -13.89 -9.89
CA ARG A 224 -9.72 -12.88 -8.84
C ARG A 224 -9.43 -11.46 -9.32
N MET A 225 -8.53 -11.27 -10.28
CA MET A 225 -8.24 -9.97 -10.89
C MET A 225 -9.22 -9.59 -12.01
N ARG A 226 -10.01 -10.55 -12.53
CA ARG A 226 -11.08 -10.28 -13.47
C ARG A 226 -12.23 -9.56 -12.78
N GLY A 227 -12.93 -8.73 -13.54
CA GLY A 227 -14.13 -8.05 -13.03
C GLY A 227 -13.85 -6.77 -12.22
N VAL A 228 -12.60 -6.32 -12.10
CA VAL A 228 -12.26 -5.05 -11.43
C VAL A 228 -13.11 -3.90 -11.98
N THR A 229 -13.18 -3.75 -13.31
CA THR A 229 -13.96 -2.69 -13.96
C THR A 229 -15.47 -2.84 -13.75
N TYR A 230 -15.97 -4.08 -13.64
CA TYR A 230 -17.36 -4.37 -13.27
C TYR A 230 -17.66 -3.92 -11.83
N GLN A 231 -16.76 -4.24 -10.89
CA GLN A 231 -16.92 -3.76 -9.51
C GLN A 231 -16.84 -2.24 -9.44
N MET A 232 -15.90 -1.62 -10.15
CA MET A 232 -15.80 -0.15 -10.20
C MET A 232 -17.05 0.50 -10.75
N GLU A 233 -17.71 -0.10 -11.77
CA GLU A 233 -18.99 0.37 -12.29
C GLU A 233 -20.09 0.28 -11.22
N ARG A 234 -20.15 -0.83 -10.49
CA ARG A 234 -21.10 -1.01 -9.36
C ARG A 234 -20.88 0.02 -8.25
N PHE A 235 -19.63 0.42 -7.99
CA PHE A 235 -19.28 1.47 -7.02
C PHE A 235 -19.37 2.89 -7.62
N GLY A 236 -20.00 3.06 -8.77
CA GLY A 236 -20.29 4.37 -9.36
C GLY A 236 -19.06 5.10 -9.92
N VAL A 237 -17.91 4.43 -10.09
CA VAL A 237 -16.67 5.08 -10.56
C VAL A 237 -16.77 5.53 -12.03
N GLY A 238 -17.57 4.83 -12.86
CA GLY A 238 -17.77 5.19 -14.26
C GLY A 238 -18.36 4.05 -15.08
N ARG A 239 -18.55 4.28 -16.40
CA ARG A 239 -19.05 3.25 -17.31
C ARG A 239 -17.95 2.23 -17.65
N ARG A 240 -18.28 0.95 -17.65
CA ARG A 240 -17.35 -0.18 -17.87
C ARG A 240 -16.41 0.02 -19.06
N GLN A 241 -16.93 0.37 -20.25
CA GLN A 241 -16.08 0.55 -21.44
C GLN A 241 -14.98 1.62 -21.24
N SER A 242 -15.31 2.74 -20.56
CA SER A 242 -14.33 3.78 -20.24
C SER A 242 -13.30 3.31 -19.20
N LEU A 243 -13.75 2.49 -18.25
CA LEU A 243 -12.88 1.91 -17.22
C LEU A 243 -11.93 0.85 -17.81
N ASP A 244 -12.42 -0.02 -18.73
CA ASP A 244 -11.60 -1.02 -19.42
C ASP A 244 -10.46 -0.36 -20.22
N ARG A 245 -10.78 0.71 -20.95
CA ARG A 245 -9.78 1.49 -21.69
C ARG A 245 -8.76 2.10 -20.74
N LEU A 246 -9.20 2.74 -19.66
CA LEU A 246 -8.32 3.38 -18.70
C LEU A 246 -7.46 2.36 -17.92
N MET A 247 -8.00 1.17 -17.66
CA MET A 247 -7.27 0.06 -17.06
C MET A 247 -6.09 -0.38 -17.95
N ALA A 248 -6.32 -0.50 -19.27
CA ALA A 248 -5.28 -0.84 -20.22
C ALA A 248 -4.21 0.27 -20.34
N GLU A 249 -4.65 1.53 -20.48
CA GLU A 249 -3.76 2.69 -20.64
C GLU A 249 -2.89 2.97 -19.40
N SER A 250 -3.35 2.61 -18.20
CA SER A 250 -2.66 2.91 -16.94
C SER A 250 -1.75 1.80 -16.44
N ALA A 251 -1.68 0.67 -17.15
CA ALA A 251 -0.92 -0.53 -16.76
C ALA A 251 -1.22 -1.03 -15.33
N ILE A 252 -2.42 -0.77 -14.80
CA ILE A 252 -2.77 -1.14 -13.41
C ILE A 252 -2.80 -2.64 -13.21
N LEU A 253 -3.34 -3.41 -14.17
CA LEU A 253 -3.34 -4.87 -14.06
C LEU A 253 -1.93 -5.45 -14.07
N VAL A 254 -1.02 -4.88 -14.90
CA VAL A 254 0.39 -5.29 -14.94
C VAL A 254 1.07 -4.99 -13.62
N GLU A 255 0.84 -3.82 -13.04
CA GLU A 255 1.36 -3.43 -11.74
C GLU A 255 0.84 -4.33 -10.61
N ARG A 256 -0.47 -4.60 -10.58
CA ARG A 256 -1.10 -5.48 -9.58
C ARG A 256 -0.58 -6.92 -9.68
N ASN A 257 -0.41 -7.43 -10.91
CA ASN A 257 0.18 -8.76 -11.13
C ASN A 257 1.66 -8.79 -10.70
N ALA A 258 2.42 -7.75 -10.97
CA ALA A 258 3.81 -7.65 -10.51
C ALA A 258 3.90 -7.61 -8.96
N ALA A 259 2.98 -6.90 -8.30
CA ALA A 259 2.90 -6.88 -6.84
C ALA A 259 2.53 -8.27 -6.27
N ALA A 260 1.54 -8.95 -6.85
CA ALA A 260 1.16 -10.30 -6.44
C ALA A 260 2.30 -11.30 -6.70
N PHE A 261 3.02 -11.15 -7.81
CA PHE A 261 4.18 -11.98 -8.13
C PHE A 261 5.30 -11.83 -7.10
N PHE A 262 5.61 -10.60 -6.69
CA PHE A 262 6.55 -10.34 -5.61
C PHE A 262 6.13 -11.06 -4.31
N VAL A 263 4.86 -10.93 -3.93
CA VAL A 263 4.31 -11.56 -2.73
C VAL A 263 4.45 -13.07 -2.78
N PHE A 264 4.11 -13.71 -3.90
CA PHE A 264 4.27 -15.16 -4.04
C PHE A 264 5.73 -15.62 -3.96
N GLY A 265 6.68 -14.84 -4.47
CA GLY A 265 8.11 -15.10 -4.30
C GLY A 265 8.51 -15.11 -2.83
N GLU A 266 8.02 -14.15 -2.06
CA GLU A 266 8.32 -14.03 -0.63
C GLU A 266 7.72 -15.16 0.22
N ILE A 267 6.43 -15.51 0.00
CA ILE A 267 5.75 -16.52 0.84
C ILE A 267 6.11 -17.96 0.49
N ARG A 268 6.59 -18.22 -0.74
CA ARG A 268 6.93 -19.57 -1.24
C ARG A 268 8.42 -19.84 -1.35
N GLY A 269 9.26 -18.97 -0.78
CA GLY A 269 10.71 -19.16 -0.70
C GLY A 269 11.43 -19.28 -2.05
N GLY A 270 10.87 -18.67 -3.11
CA GLY A 270 11.44 -18.74 -4.46
C GLY A 270 11.29 -20.10 -5.16
N GLU A 271 10.65 -21.09 -4.55
CA GLU A 271 10.31 -22.36 -5.20
C GLU A 271 9.18 -22.17 -6.22
N TRP A 272 9.52 -21.67 -7.37
CA TRP A 272 8.63 -21.54 -8.53
C TRP A 272 8.43 -22.89 -9.20
N GLY A 273 7.69 -23.77 -8.56
CA GLY A 273 7.18 -24.97 -9.19
C GLY A 273 5.99 -24.60 -10.08
N TRP A 274 6.25 -24.24 -11.32
CA TRP A 274 5.23 -24.23 -12.36
C TRP A 274 4.79 -25.68 -12.60
N ARG A 275 3.69 -26.10 -12.01
CA ARG A 275 3.00 -27.33 -12.38
C ARG A 275 1.76 -26.99 -13.20
#